data_b6a5eaf9f08b4414d89232ba8d619a19
#
_entry.id   b6a5eaf9f08b4414d89232ba8d619a19
#
_cell.length_a   1.000
_cell.length_b   1.000
_cell.length_c   1.000
_cell.angle_alpha   90.00
_cell.angle_beta   90.00
_cell.angle_gamma   90.00
#
_symmetry.space_group_name_H-M   'P 1'
#
loop_
_entity.id
_entity.type
_entity.pdbx_description
1 polymer ?
#
loop_
_entity_poly.entity_id
_entity_poly.type
_entity_poly.pdbx_seq_one_letter_code
_entity_poly.pdbx_strand_id
1 'polypeptide(L)'
;MILLEGNIGAGKSTVGRTLKREGIFDFIEEPVAKWRTGFASNLLESFYRDMNRWAFTFQILAFITRAKTWQEILAVTDHERVILERSIFTDRYVFARNIYRIGAMSETEWQVYCGLWDFLVANYCLEPDCIIYLRTPADVCLERIRLRGRGEETDISLEYLEQLQALHDEWLLDLDHPPVVTLDGRRRWAAEEVLELTNCL
;
A
#
# COMPACT_ATOMS: atom_id res chain seq x y z
N MET A 1 1.90 6.73 14.56
CA MET A 1 1.45 6.64 13.15
C MET A 1 1.16 5.19 12.80
N ILE A 2 -0.01 4.92 12.21
CA ILE A 2 -0.48 3.59 11.84
C ILE A 2 -0.42 3.42 10.31
N LEU A 3 -0.02 2.25 9.83
CA LEU A 3 -0.10 1.88 8.41
C LEU A 3 -1.36 1.03 8.16
N LEU A 4 -2.12 1.34 7.12
CA LEU A 4 -3.26 0.54 6.66
C LEU A 4 -2.88 -0.21 5.39
N GLU A 5 -2.59 -1.49 5.55
CA GLU A 5 -2.05 -2.36 4.50
C GLU A 5 -3.08 -3.38 3.99
N GLY A 6 -2.83 -3.95 2.83
CA GLY A 6 -3.69 -4.94 2.21
C GLY A 6 -3.76 -4.84 0.69
N ASN A 7 -4.37 -5.80 0.04
CA ASN A 7 -4.38 -5.97 -1.41
C ASN A 7 -5.09 -4.80 -2.15
N ILE A 8 -4.94 -4.74 -3.48
CA ILE A 8 -5.75 -3.87 -4.34
C ILE A 8 -7.20 -4.34 -4.21
N GLY A 9 -8.13 -3.40 -4.02
CA GLY A 9 -9.54 -3.77 -3.80
C GLY A 9 -9.89 -4.29 -2.39
N ALA A 10 -8.95 -4.36 -1.46
CA ALA A 10 -9.21 -4.87 -0.10
C ALA A 10 -10.23 -4.04 0.70
N GLY A 11 -10.41 -2.76 0.37
CA GLY A 11 -11.35 -1.87 1.07
C GLY A 11 -10.68 -0.86 2.01
N LYS A 12 -9.36 -0.71 1.94
CA LYS A 12 -8.57 0.20 2.78
C LYS A 12 -9.12 1.62 2.82
N SER A 13 -9.32 2.24 1.66
CA SER A 13 -9.84 3.62 1.59
C SER A 13 -11.22 3.75 2.24
N THR A 14 -12.04 2.69 2.22
CA THR A 14 -13.36 2.69 2.89
C THR A 14 -13.18 2.71 4.40
N VAL A 15 -12.32 1.85 4.95
CA VAL A 15 -12.01 1.81 6.38
C VAL A 15 -11.38 3.15 6.81
N GLY A 16 -10.35 3.61 6.13
CA GLY A 16 -9.65 4.85 6.47
C GLY A 16 -10.57 6.08 6.47
N ARG A 17 -11.45 6.21 5.47
CA ARG A 17 -12.45 7.31 5.42
C ARG A 17 -13.48 7.21 6.53
N THR A 18 -13.84 6.00 6.98
CA THR A 18 -14.73 5.83 8.13
C THR A 18 -14.05 6.33 9.39
N LEU A 19 -12.81 5.92 9.66
CA LEU A 19 -12.02 6.37 10.80
C LEU A 19 -11.85 7.91 10.83
N LYS A 20 -11.60 8.51 9.67
CA LYS A 20 -11.51 9.98 9.53
C LYS A 20 -12.83 10.68 9.81
N ARG A 21 -13.95 10.16 9.29
CA ARG A 21 -15.28 10.75 9.46
C ARG A 21 -15.71 10.75 10.92
N GLU A 22 -15.37 9.72 11.67
CA GLU A 22 -15.65 9.65 13.12
C GLU A 22 -14.66 10.47 13.98
N GLY A 23 -13.69 11.18 13.34
CA GLY A 23 -12.75 12.06 14.01
C GLY A 23 -11.71 11.35 14.89
N ILE A 24 -11.51 10.05 14.67
CA ILE A 24 -10.59 9.22 15.47
C ILE A 24 -9.17 9.38 14.95
N PHE A 25 -9.00 9.35 13.62
CA PHE A 25 -7.69 9.44 12.96
C PHE A 25 -7.71 10.39 11.76
N ASP A 26 -6.57 11.00 11.49
CA ASP A 26 -6.28 11.66 10.24
C ASP A 26 -5.86 10.62 9.19
N PHE A 27 -6.75 10.33 8.24
CA PHE A 27 -6.49 9.38 7.18
C PHE A 27 -5.88 10.05 5.96
N ILE A 28 -4.73 9.56 5.53
CA ILE A 28 -4.00 9.99 4.34
C ILE A 28 -4.10 8.91 3.27
N GLU A 29 -4.78 9.24 2.19
CA GLU A 29 -5.00 8.32 1.08
C GLU A 29 -3.73 8.13 0.24
N GLU A 30 -3.62 6.96 -0.39
CA GLU A 30 -2.61 6.64 -1.38
C GLU A 30 -2.62 7.69 -2.53
N PRO A 31 -1.45 8.22 -2.96
CA PRO A 31 -1.39 9.31 -3.94
C PRO A 31 -1.63 8.88 -5.40
N VAL A 32 -2.60 8.00 -5.64
CA VAL A 32 -2.92 7.43 -6.98
C VAL A 32 -3.17 8.51 -8.03
N ALA A 33 -3.78 9.63 -7.64
CA ALA A 33 -4.02 10.75 -8.55
C ALA A 33 -2.71 11.31 -9.14
N LYS A 34 -1.63 11.37 -8.34
CA LYS A 34 -0.31 11.83 -8.82
C LYS A 34 0.26 10.92 -9.91
N TRP A 35 -0.04 9.62 -9.86
CA TRP A 35 0.45 8.63 -10.84
C TRP A 35 -0.34 8.66 -12.16
N ARG A 36 -1.60 9.09 -12.10
CA ARG A 36 -2.51 9.19 -13.25
C ARG A 36 -2.36 10.49 -14.03
N THR A 37 -2.17 11.61 -13.32
CA THR A 37 -2.24 12.95 -13.93
C THR A 37 -1.03 13.83 -13.67
N GLY A 38 -0.09 13.40 -12.85
CA GLY A 38 1.09 14.19 -12.45
C GLY A 38 2.21 14.25 -13.49
N PHE A 39 2.09 13.52 -14.62
CA PHE A 39 3.11 13.39 -15.67
C PHE A 39 2.49 13.55 -17.04
N ALA A 40 3.34 13.58 -18.08
CA ALA A 40 2.91 13.70 -19.48
C ALA A 40 2.02 12.51 -19.94
N SER A 41 2.07 11.38 -19.23
CA SER A 41 1.22 10.21 -19.47
C SER A 41 0.71 9.64 -18.16
N ASN A 42 -0.39 8.87 -18.23
CA ASN A 42 -0.87 8.08 -17.10
C ASN A 42 0.10 6.90 -16.85
N LEU A 43 1.00 7.06 -15.88
CA LEU A 43 2.04 6.05 -15.58
C LEU A 43 1.46 4.77 -14.96
N LEU A 44 0.36 4.87 -14.23
CA LEU A 44 -0.34 3.68 -13.70
C LEU A 44 -0.92 2.82 -14.83
N GLU A 45 -1.54 3.45 -15.83
CA GLU A 45 -2.04 2.77 -17.04
C GLU A 45 -0.88 2.18 -17.85
N SER A 46 0.19 2.94 -18.05
CA SER A 46 1.38 2.48 -18.76
C SER A 46 1.98 1.24 -18.10
N PHE A 47 2.04 1.21 -16.78
CA PHE A 47 2.52 0.08 -16.00
C PHE A 47 1.67 -1.17 -16.23
N TYR A 48 0.34 -1.09 -16.07
CA TYR A 48 -0.50 -2.29 -16.27
C TYR A 48 -0.52 -2.77 -17.71
N ARG A 49 -0.43 -1.86 -18.69
CA ARG A 49 -0.42 -2.21 -20.11
C ARG A 49 0.90 -2.88 -20.57
N ASP A 50 2.04 -2.48 -20.02
CA ASP A 50 3.36 -3.03 -20.36
C ASP A 50 4.28 -3.01 -19.14
N MET A 51 4.12 -4.03 -18.27
CA MET A 51 4.91 -4.15 -17.05
C MET A 51 6.41 -4.26 -17.33
N ASN A 52 6.81 -4.99 -18.37
CA ASN A 52 8.22 -5.18 -18.71
C ASN A 52 8.94 -3.84 -19.00
N ARG A 53 8.23 -2.90 -19.62
CA ARG A 53 8.79 -1.57 -19.93
C ARG A 53 8.73 -0.63 -18.74
N TRP A 54 7.66 -0.66 -17.95
CA TRP A 54 7.35 0.40 -17.01
C TRP A 54 7.49 0.03 -15.53
N ALA A 55 7.73 -1.25 -15.21
CA ALA A 55 7.77 -1.72 -13.84
C ALA A 55 8.76 -0.96 -12.97
N PHE A 56 10.02 -0.90 -13.36
CA PHE A 56 11.05 -0.19 -12.59
C PHE A 56 10.71 1.30 -12.43
N THR A 57 10.35 1.97 -13.53
CA THR A 57 9.99 3.40 -13.51
C THR A 57 8.81 3.66 -12.58
N PHE A 58 7.76 2.83 -12.66
CA PHE A 58 6.57 2.99 -11.83
C PHE A 58 6.86 2.70 -10.36
N GLN A 59 7.63 1.66 -10.04
CA GLN A 59 7.97 1.32 -8.66
C GLN A 59 8.83 2.41 -8.00
N ILE A 60 9.79 2.99 -8.72
CA ILE A 60 10.56 4.15 -8.23
C ILE A 60 9.64 5.34 -7.94
N LEU A 61 8.73 5.66 -8.87
CA LEU A 61 7.77 6.75 -8.67
C LEU A 61 6.86 6.49 -7.46
N ALA A 62 6.31 5.28 -7.33
CA ALA A 62 5.38 4.92 -6.28
C ALA A 62 6.04 5.14 -4.91
N PHE A 63 7.22 4.59 -4.68
CA PHE A 63 7.85 4.71 -3.38
C PHE A 63 8.39 6.12 -3.08
N ILE A 64 8.92 6.87 -4.08
CA ILE A 64 9.35 8.26 -3.87
C ILE A 64 8.15 9.14 -3.48
N THR A 65 7.01 8.97 -4.15
CA THR A 65 5.81 9.77 -3.84
C THR A 65 5.24 9.45 -2.46
N ARG A 66 5.32 8.19 -2.00
CA ARG A 66 4.95 7.81 -0.64
C ARG A 66 5.94 8.32 0.40
N ALA A 67 7.24 8.19 0.15
CA ALA A 67 8.26 8.74 1.04
C ALA A 67 8.11 10.25 1.21
N LYS A 68 7.80 10.98 0.13
CA LYS A 68 7.51 12.42 0.19
C LYS A 68 6.25 12.72 1.01
N THR A 69 5.17 11.98 0.82
CA THR A 69 3.94 12.12 1.63
C THR A 69 4.24 11.86 3.10
N TRP A 70 5.06 10.88 3.41
CA TRP A 70 5.50 10.60 4.78
C TRP A 70 6.23 11.79 5.40
N GLN A 71 7.19 12.39 4.69
CA GLN A 71 7.89 13.59 5.16
C GLN A 71 6.96 14.80 5.35
N GLU A 72 6.02 15.02 4.43
CA GLU A 72 5.03 16.10 4.52
C GLU A 72 4.20 15.96 5.80
N ILE A 73 3.85 14.74 6.19
CA ILE A 73 3.10 14.45 7.42
C ILE A 73 3.97 14.69 8.65
N LEU A 74 5.20 14.18 8.67
CA LEU A 74 6.13 14.35 9.78
C LEU A 74 6.40 15.83 10.09
N ALA A 75 6.30 16.71 9.10
CA ALA A 75 6.56 18.14 9.25
C ALA A 75 5.41 18.95 9.89
N VAL A 76 4.17 18.43 9.87
CA VAL A 76 2.97 19.28 10.14
C VAL A 76 1.93 18.69 11.10
N THR A 77 2.04 17.40 11.49
CA THR A 77 1.00 16.71 12.27
C THR A 77 1.53 16.06 13.54
N ASP A 78 0.63 15.94 14.52
CA ASP A 78 0.78 14.99 15.61
C ASP A 78 0.66 13.57 15.04
N HIS A 79 1.79 12.87 15.00
CA HIS A 79 1.92 11.59 14.30
C HIS A 79 1.12 10.45 14.94
N GLU A 80 0.75 10.59 16.21
CA GLU A 80 0.04 9.54 16.97
C GLU A 80 -1.35 9.24 16.40
N ARG A 81 -1.95 10.22 15.69
CA ARG A 81 -3.32 10.11 15.15
C ARG A 81 -3.38 9.96 13.63
N VAL A 82 -2.28 9.63 12.97
CA VAL A 82 -2.24 9.49 11.51
C VAL A 82 -2.33 8.03 11.09
N ILE A 83 -3.23 7.73 10.14
CA ILE A 83 -3.25 6.49 9.39
C ILE A 83 -2.88 6.76 7.93
N LEU A 84 -1.87 6.03 7.42
CA LEU A 84 -1.48 6.05 6.03
C LEU A 84 -2.07 4.87 5.27
N GLU A 85 -2.72 5.12 4.13
CA GLU A 85 -3.09 4.05 3.20
C GLU A 85 -1.86 3.63 2.41
N ARG A 86 -1.35 2.45 2.72
CA ARG A 86 -0.10 1.87 2.22
C ARG A 86 1.16 2.63 2.64
N SER A 87 2.25 1.99 2.47
CA SER A 87 3.56 2.50 2.86
C SER A 87 4.62 2.17 1.82
N ILE A 88 5.81 2.73 2.02
CA ILE A 88 7.02 2.34 1.28
C ILE A 88 7.43 0.89 1.54
N PHE A 89 7.01 0.31 2.68
CA PHE A 89 7.23 -1.10 3.00
C PHE A 89 6.42 -2.01 2.07
N THR A 90 5.13 -1.67 1.80
CA THR A 90 4.33 -2.38 0.80
C THR A 90 4.96 -2.34 -0.58
N ASP A 91 5.55 -1.20 -0.98
CA ASP A 91 6.25 -1.11 -2.26
C ASP A 91 7.37 -2.14 -2.35
N ARG A 92 8.18 -2.25 -1.31
CA ARG A 92 9.34 -3.14 -1.27
C ARG A 92 8.95 -4.60 -1.13
N TYR A 93 8.14 -4.91 -0.11
CA TYR A 93 7.87 -6.29 0.29
C TYR A 93 6.79 -6.96 -0.55
N VAL A 94 5.93 -6.18 -1.21
CA VAL A 94 4.83 -6.71 -2.00
C VAL A 94 4.99 -6.37 -3.48
N PHE A 95 4.86 -5.12 -3.87
CA PHE A 95 4.76 -4.76 -5.28
C PHE A 95 6.07 -4.96 -6.05
N ALA A 96 7.15 -4.32 -5.65
CA ALA A 96 8.44 -4.44 -6.34
C ALA A 96 8.97 -5.88 -6.27
N ARG A 97 8.78 -6.57 -5.12
CA ARG A 97 9.16 -7.96 -4.96
C ARG A 97 8.36 -8.87 -5.89
N ASN A 98 7.05 -8.64 -6.07
CA ASN A 98 6.25 -9.40 -7.04
C ASN A 98 6.75 -9.18 -8.46
N ILE A 99 6.94 -7.92 -8.84
CA ILE A 99 7.43 -7.54 -10.17
C ILE A 99 8.80 -8.18 -10.48
N TYR A 100 9.71 -8.22 -9.51
CA TYR A 100 10.98 -8.92 -9.63
C TYR A 100 10.78 -10.44 -9.76
N ARG A 101 9.93 -11.07 -8.93
CA ARG A 101 9.65 -12.52 -8.97
C ARG A 101 9.05 -12.99 -10.30
N ILE A 102 8.21 -12.19 -10.93
CA ILE A 102 7.62 -12.51 -12.24
C ILE A 102 8.53 -12.14 -13.42
N GLY A 103 9.74 -11.63 -13.17
CA GLY A 103 10.74 -11.28 -14.19
C GLY A 103 10.49 -9.99 -14.97
N ALA A 104 9.54 -9.15 -14.53
CA ALA A 104 9.28 -7.84 -15.14
C ALA A 104 10.22 -6.73 -14.62
N MET A 105 11.11 -7.05 -13.69
CA MET A 105 12.23 -6.22 -13.22
C MET A 105 13.50 -7.08 -13.25
N SER A 106 14.55 -6.61 -13.87
CA SER A 106 15.83 -7.30 -13.94
C SER A 106 16.54 -7.31 -12.58
N GLU A 107 17.50 -8.23 -12.40
CA GLU A 107 18.34 -8.29 -11.18
C GLU A 107 19.02 -6.96 -10.88
N THR A 108 19.56 -6.28 -11.91
CA THR A 108 20.22 -4.99 -11.75
C THR A 108 19.24 -3.91 -11.28
N GLU A 109 18.04 -3.84 -11.88
CA GLU A 109 17.00 -2.89 -11.47
C GLU A 109 16.53 -3.15 -10.03
N TRP A 110 16.38 -4.43 -9.66
CA TRP A 110 16.04 -4.83 -8.31
C TRP A 110 17.09 -4.37 -7.29
N GLN A 111 18.39 -4.56 -7.57
CA GLN A 111 19.48 -4.11 -6.71
C GLN A 111 19.49 -2.57 -6.58
N VAL A 112 19.30 -1.84 -7.68
CA VAL A 112 19.19 -0.37 -7.67
C VAL A 112 17.98 0.07 -6.84
N TYR A 113 16.83 -0.58 -7.04
CA TYR A 113 15.61 -0.31 -6.27
C TYR A 113 15.86 -0.50 -4.76
N CYS A 114 16.48 -1.62 -4.37
CA CYS A 114 16.80 -1.91 -2.98
C CYS A 114 17.72 -0.86 -2.36
N GLY A 115 18.80 -0.48 -3.04
CA GLY A 115 19.72 0.55 -2.54
C GLY A 115 19.08 1.92 -2.35
N LEU A 116 18.19 2.31 -3.26
CA LEU A 116 17.40 3.54 -3.13
C LEU A 116 16.40 3.45 -1.97
N TRP A 117 15.75 2.31 -1.80
CA TRP A 117 14.80 2.06 -0.72
C TRP A 117 15.50 2.13 0.65
N ASP A 118 16.63 1.42 0.82
CA ASP A 118 17.43 1.42 2.04
C ASP A 118 17.85 2.83 2.43
N PHE A 119 18.31 3.63 1.44
CA PHE A 119 18.68 5.04 1.65
C PHE A 119 17.48 5.89 2.12
N LEU A 120 16.32 5.76 1.50
CA LEU A 120 15.15 6.56 1.86
C LEU A 120 14.59 6.17 3.24
N VAL A 121 14.51 4.87 3.54
CA VAL A 121 14.04 4.42 4.87
C VAL A 121 14.96 4.94 5.96
N ALA A 122 16.27 4.76 5.81
CA ALA A 122 17.24 5.16 6.83
C ALA A 122 17.24 6.67 7.11
N ASN A 123 16.91 7.51 6.12
CA ASN A 123 17.05 8.96 6.24
C ASN A 123 15.71 9.70 6.40
N TYR A 124 14.59 9.11 6.02
CA TYR A 124 13.34 9.87 5.84
C TYR A 124 12.09 9.20 6.41
N CYS A 125 12.18 7.99 6.93
CA CYS A 125 11.01 7.29 7.44
C CYS A 125 11.18 6.97 8.92
N LEU A 126 10.11 7.10 9.68
CA LEU A 126 10.00 6.59 11.03
C LEU A 126 9.41 5.19 11.01
N GLU A 127 9.71 4.42 12.02
CA GLU A 127 9.04 3.15 12.25
C GLU A 127 7.57 3.41 12.63
N PRO A 128 6.60 2.71 12.07
CA PRO A 128 5.20 2.86 12.46
C PRO A 128 4.96 2.21 13.83
N ASP A 129 4.01 2.75 14.59
CA ASP A 129 3.63 2.22 15.90
C ASP A 129 2.87 0.88 15.75
N CYS A 130 2.11 0.74 14.65
CA CYS A 130 1.27 -0.43 14.38
C CYS A 130 0.96 -0.53 12.88
N ILE A 131 0.70 -1.75 12.42
CA ILE A 131 0.18 -2.02 11.07
C ILE A 131 -1.22 -2.65 11.19
N ILE A 132 -2.20 -2.08 10.51
CA ILE A 132 -3.50 -2.71 10.29
C ILE A 132 -3.44 -3.44 8.96
N TYR A 133 -3.48 -4.77 8.98
CA TYR A 133 -3.58 -5.59 7.78
C TYR A 133 -5.02 -5.94 7.48
N LEU A 134 -5.62 -5.26 6.48
CA LEU A 134 -6.95 -5.58 5.98
C LEU A 134 -6.85 -6.77 5.02
N ARG A 135 -6.92 -7.97 5.57
CA ARG A 135 -6.80 -9.22 4.84
C ARG A 135 -8.12 -9.55 4.14
N THR A 136 -8.13 -9.42 2.81
CA THR A 136 -9.30 -9.67 1.96
C THR A 136 -8.94 -10.70 0.91
N PRO A 137 -9.73 -11.78 0.73
CA PRO A 137 -9.47 -12.78 -0.31
C PRO A 137 -9.35 -12.16 -1.70
N ALA A 138 -8.46 -12.70 -2.53
CA ALA A 138 -8.14 -12.14 -3.85
C ALA A 138 -9.34 -12.08 -4.80
N ASP A 139 -10.22 -13.06 -4.75
CA ASP A 139 -11.48 -13.11 -5.52
C ASP A 139 -12.43 -11.96 -5.13
N VAL A 140 -12.59 -11.70 -3.83
CA VAL A 140 -13.38 -10.57 -3.31
C VAL A 140 -12.75 -9.24 -3.73
N CYS A 141 -11.42 -9.14 -3.70
CA CYS A 141 -10.70 -7.98 -4.19
C CYS A 141 -10.97 -7.72 -5.67
N LEU A 142 -10.93 -8.77 -6.50
CA LEU A 142 -11.20 -8.68 -7.93
C LEU A 142 -12.63 -8.21 -8.23
N GLU A 143 -13.62 -8.74 -7.52
CA GLU A 143 -14.99 -8.27 -7.64
C GLU A 143 -15.12 -6.77 -7.33
N ARG A 144 -14.48 -6.31 -6.25
CA ARG A 144 -14.49 -4.90 -5.86
C ARG A 144 -13.76 -3.99 -6.85
N ILE A 145 -12.68 -4.46 -7.46
CA ILE A 145 -11.96 -3.76 -8.53
C ILE A 145 -12.88 -3.57 -9.73
N ARG A 146 -13.57 -4.64 -10.17
CA ARG A 146 -14.53 -4.59 -11.29
C ARG A 146 -15.69 -3.65 -11.00
N LEU A 147 -16.28 -3.71 -9.81
CA LEU A 147 -17.35 -2.81 -9.39
C LEU A 147 -16.91 -1.34 -9.33
N ARG A 148 -15.67 -1.08 -8.92
CA ARG A 148 -15.08 0.27 -8.89
C ARG A 148 -14.87 0.85 -10.30
N GLY A 149 -14.58 0.02 -11.29
CA GLY A 149 -14.52 0.37 -12.70
C GLY A 149 -13.44 1.37 -13.08
N ARG A 150 -12.26 1.33 -12.44
CA ARG A 150 -11.12 2.14 -12.88
C ARG A 150 -10.54 1.53 -14.15
N GLY A 151 -10.46 2.34 -15.22
CA GLY A 151 -9.99 1.88 -16.53
C GLY A 151 -8.59 1.27 -16.51
N GLU A 152 -7.69 1.81 -15.69
CA GLU A 152 -6.31 1.33 -15.56
C GLU A 152 -6.20 -0.05 -14.92
N GLU A 153 -7.23 -0.47 -14.18
CA GLU A 153 -7.24 -1.72 -13.39
C GLU A 153 -8.00 -2.86 -14.09
N THR A 154 -8.49 -2.63 -15.32
CA THR A 154 -9.33 -3.58 -16.07
C THR A 154 -8.64 -4.92 -16.31
N ASP A 155 -7.33 -4.90 -16.51
CA ASP A 155 -6.52 -6.07 -16.86
C ASP A 155 -5.90 -6.78 -15.64
N ILE A 156 -6.23 -6.34 -14.42
CA ILE A 156 -5.77 -7.02 -13.20
C ILE A 156 -6.39 -8.42 -13.13
N SER A 157 -5.53 -9.44 -13.16
CA SER A 157 -5.94 -10.84 -13.07
C SER A 157 -6.13 -11.29 -11.61
N LEU A 158 -6.88 -12.39 -11.43
CA LEU A 158 -6.98 -13.05 -10.12
C LEU A 158 -5.61 -13.55 -9.65
N GLU A 159 -4.85 -14.17 -10.55
CA GLU A 159 -3.51 -14.68 -10.26
C GLU A 159 -2.57 -13.58 -9.73
N TYR A 160 -2.60 -12.39 -10.33
CA TYR A 160 -1.81 -11.26 -9.84
C TYR A 160 -2.21 -10.86 -8.42
N LEU A 161 -3.50 -10.83 -8.10
CA LEU A 161 -3.99 -10.52 -6.76
C LEU A 161 -3.65 -11.61 -5.75
N GLU A 162 -3.66 -12.89 -6.15
CA GLU A 162 -3.23 -14.02 -5.31
C GLU A 162 -1.73 -13.92 -4.99
N GLN A 163 -0.89 -13.56 -5.96
CA GLN A 163 0.54 -13.32 -5.74
C GLN A 163 0.76 -12.17 -4.74
N LEU A 164 0.05 -11.06 -4.90
CA LEU A 164 0.14 -9.94 -3.96
C LEU A 164 -0.37 -10.31 -2.57
N GLN A 165 -1.44 -11.09 -2.47
CA GLN A 165 -1.95 -11.58 -1.18
C GLN A 165 -0.92 -12.46 -0.47
N ALA A 166 -0.31 -13.40 -1.18
CA ALA A 166 0.72 -14.26 -0.63
C ALA A 166 1.91 -13.46 -0.08
N LEU A 167 2.31 -12.39 -0.77
CA LEU A 167 3.38 -11.51 -0.32
C LEU A 167 2.99 -10.65 0.88
N HIS A 168 1.74 -10.19 0.98
CA HIS A 168 1.26 -9.52 2.18
C HIS A 168 1.24 -10.50 3.37
N ASP A 169 0.73 -11.72 3.17
CA ASP A 169 0.71 -12.76 4.19
C ASP A 169 2.14 -13.12 4.65
N GLU A 170 3.08 -13.33 3.70
CA GLU A 170 4.50 -13.59 3.99
C GLU A 170 5.15 -12.47 4.80
N TRP A 171 4.80 -11.22 4.53
CA TRP A 171 5.37 -10.08 5.23
C TRP A 171 4.72 -9.83 6.59
N LEU A 172 3.38 -9.88 6.69
CA LEU A 172 2.65 -9.31 7.81
C LEU A 172 2.18 -10.33 8.84
N LEU A 173 2.01 -11.62 8.50
CA LEU A 173 1.49 -12.60 9.46
C LEU A 173 2.54 -13.10 10.45
N ASP A 174 3.82 -13.06 10.08
CA ASP A 174 4.94 -13.49 10.93
C ASP A 174 5.80 -12.32 11.42
N LEU A 175 5.30 -11.07 11.26
CA LEU A 175 6.03 -9.87 11.69
C LEU A 175 5.83 -9.64 13.19
N ASP A 176 6.93 -9.68 13.93
CA ASP A 176 6.92 -9.46 15.39
C ASP A 176 6.87 -7.97 15.76
N HIS A 177 7.55 -7.12 14.98
CA HIS A 177 7.63 -5.69 15.23
C HIS A 177 7.78 -4.88 13.92
N PRO A 178 6.98 -3.81 13.72
CA PRO A 178 5.89 -3.32 14.58
C PRO A 178 4.72 -4.30 14.66
N PRO A 179 3.89 -4.24 15.73
CA PRO A 179 2.75 -5.14 15.89
C PRO A 179 1.74 -5.01 14.74
N VAL A 180 1.12 -6.15 14.37
CA VAL A 180 0.16 -6.21 13.26
C VAL A 180 -1.21 -6.64 13.76
N VAL A 181 -2.22 -5.79 13.50
CA VAL A 181 -3.64 -6.12 13.70
C VAL A 181 -4.23 -6.60 12.39
N THR A 182 -4.57 -7.88 12.30
CA THR A 182 -5.22 -8.43 11.10
C THR A 182 -6.74 -8.30 11.20
N LEU A 183 -7.33 -7.59 10.22
CA LEU A 183 -8.78 -7.40 10.09
C LEU A 183 -9.32 -8.19 8.90
N ASP A 184 -10.47 -8.87 9.09
CA ASP A 184 -11.18 -9.51 7.97
C ASP A 184 -11.80 -8.44 7.06
N GLY A 185 -11.26 -8.30 5.85
CA GLY A 185 -11.72 -7.30 4.88
C GLY A 185 -13.06 -7.64 4.21
N ARG A 186 -13.68 -8.79 4.49
CA ARG A 186 -15.03 -9.13 4.01
C ARG A 186 -16.12 -8.42 4.80
N ARG A 187 -15.87 -8.09 6.08
CA ARG A 187 -16.82 -7.37 6.93
C ARG A 187 -16.58 -5.86 6.93
N ARG A 188 -17.59 -5.12 7.35
CA ARG A 188 -17.44 -3.71 7.70
C ARG A 188 -16.94 -3.60 9.13
N TRP A 189 -16.07 -2.64 9.37
CA TRP A 189 -15.51 -2.34 10.68
C TRP A 189 -16.02 -0.97 11.15
N ALA A 190 -16.55 -0.93 12.38
CA ALA A 190 -16.82 0.34 13.06
C ALA A 190 -15.51 0.96 13.52
N ALA A 191 -15.48 2.28 13.65
CA ALA A 191 -14.26 2.98 14.00
C ALA A 191 -13.80 2.66 15.43
N GLU A 192 -14.74 2.49 16.34
CA GLU A 192 -14.49 2.10 17.74
C GLU A 192 -13.85 0.72 17.84
N GLU A 193 -14.31 -0.26 17.04
CA GLU A 193 -13.72 -1.61 17.02
C GLU A 193 -12.25 -1.58 16.58
N VAL A 194 -11.95 -0.76 15.56
CA VAL A 194 -10.56 -0.61 15.07
C VAL A 194 -9.70 0.06 16.13
N LEU A 195 -10.21 1.12 16.78
CA LEU A 195 -9.50 1.82 17.85
C LEU A 195 -9.19 0.90 19.04
N GLU A 196 -10.17 0.11 19.49
CA GLU A 196 -9.97 -0.85 20.57
C GLU A 196 -8.85 -1.84 20.24
N LEU A 197 -8.85 -2.39 19.03
CA LEU A 197 -7.83 -3.35 18.59
C LEU A 197 -6.43 -2.72 18.44
N THR A 198 -6.34 -1.46 18.08
CA THR A 198 -5.05 -0.75 17.94
C THR A 198 -4.53 -0.18 19.26
N ASN A 199 -5.39 0.09 20.23
CA ASN A 199 -4.99 0.56 21.56
C ASN A 199 -4.56 -0.57 22.52
N CYS A 200 -4.82 -1.83 22.17
CA CYS A 200 -4.38 -2.98 22.94
C CYS A 200 -2.91 -3.38 22.67
N LEU A 201 -2.21 -2.64 21.82
CA LEU A 201 -0.82 -2.87 21.43
C LEU A 201 0.11 -1.85 22.09
#